data_aece4f73c5a0935b50fe4501b7e27f74
#
_entry.id   aece4f73c5a0935b50fe4501b7e27f74
#
_cell.length_a   1.000
_cell.length_b   1.000
_cell.length_c   1.000
_cell.angle_alpha   90.00
_cell.angle_beta   90.00
_cell.angle_gamma   90.00
#
_symmetry.space_group_name_H-M   'P 1'
#
loop_
_entity.id
_entity.type
_entity.pdbx_description
1 polymer ?
#
loop_
_entity_poly.entity_id
_entity_poly.type
_entity_poly.pdbx_seq_one_letter_code
_entity_poly.pdbx_strand_id
1 'polypeptide(L)'
;MSTNQDNFKKIISHAKEYGFIFQSSEIYDGLSAVYDYAQNGVELKNNLKKYWWASMVQMNDNIVGLDSSILMHPTTWKASGHVDAFNDPLIDNKDSKLRYRADVLIEDYIAKIQSKINKEIDKAKKRFGDAFDENEFRKTNARVLDNQKKIDNTISVMKKCFDDDDLVSLKKLIDDLGIVDPVSGSKNWTDIKQFNLMFSTSIGASSESSSEIYLRPETAQGIFVNFLNVQKSSRKKIPFGIAQIGKAFRNEIIARQFIFRMREFEQMEMQFFVKPGTQSKWYESWKENRMKWHKALGLGDENYRFHDHDKLAHYADAASDIEFNFPFGFKELEGIHSRTDFDLTQHEEYSGKKLRYFDPEINESYVPYVVETSIGLDRMFLAVLASSFKEEELKDNNTRIVLKIPGFLSPYKLAILPLVKKDGLSEYAKKIYDDLKIHFNIAYDEKDAVGRRYSRQDAIGTPVCLTVDHDS
;
A
#
# COMPACT_ATOMS: atom_id res chain seq x y z
N MET A 1 -14.84 -10.96 -14.93
CA MET A 1 -13.50 -11.18 -14.31
C MET A 1 -12.35 -11.19 -15.33
N SER A 2 -12.52 -11.66 -16.57
CA SER A 2 -11.44 -11.61 -17.59
C SER A 2 -11.00 -10.20 -17.95
N THR A 3 -11.92 -9.26 -18.10
CA THR A 3 -11.64 -7.86 -18.49
C THR A 3 -10.77 -7.09 -17.48
N ASN A 4 -10.96 -7.26 -16.18
CA ASN A 4 -10.18 -6.54 -15.17
C ASN A 4 -8.75 -7.07 -15.03
N GLN A 5 -8.55 -8.39 -15.15
CA GLN A 5 -7.21 -8.98 -15.16
C GLN A 5 -6.41 -8.60 -16.40
N ASP A 6 -7.08 -8.51 -17.56
CA ASP A 6 -6.44 -8.09 -18.80
C ASP A 6 -6.07 -6.61 -18.75
N ASN A 7 -6.92 -5.76 -18.15
CA ASN A 7 -6.61 -4.36 -17.92
C ASN A 7 -5.38 -4.18 -17.00
N PHE A 8 -5.28 -4.98 -15.93
CA PHE A 8 -4.13 -4.93 -15.04
C PHE A 8 -2.82 -5.30 -15.73
N LYS A 9 -2.83 -6.33 -16.61
CA LYS A 9 -1.65 -6.68 -17.43
C LYS A 9 -1.24 -5.54 -18.36
N LYS A 10 -2.20 -4.83 -18.97
CA LYS A 10 -1.93 -3.67 -19.80
C LYS A 10 -1.27 -2.54 -19.01
N ILE A 11 -1.74 -2.26 -17.79
CA ILE A 11 -1.14 -1.26 -16.90
C ILE A 11 0.31 -1.62 -16.58
N ILE A 12 0.60 -2.89 -16.26
CA ILE A 12 1.96 -3.37 -15.99
C ILE A 12 2.86 -3.23 -17.21
N SER A 13 2.38 -3.65 -18.39
CA SER A 13 3.12 -3.53 -19.64
C SER A 13 3.45 -2.08 -19.97
N HIS A 14 2.45 -1.20 -19.84
CA HIS A 14 2.60 0.24 -20.05
C HIS A 14 3.61 0.86 -19.06
N ALA A 15 3.53 0.49 -17.78
CA ALA A 15 4.45 0.98 -16.75
C ALA A 15 5.91 0.63 -17.06
N LYS A 16 6.16 -0.56 -17.61
CA LYS A 16 7.48 -0.99 -18.09
C LYS A 16 7.91 -0.24 -19.34
N GLU A 17 7.08 -0.22 -20.37
CA GLU A 17 7.37 0.39 -21.66
C GLU A 17 7.71 1.88 -21.54
N TYR A 18 6.98 2.60 -20.70
CA TYR A 18 7.12 4.05 -20.56
C TYR A 18 7.98 4.49 -19.35
N GLY A 19 8.78 3.59 -18.79
CA GLY A 19 9.78 3.94 -17.78
C GLY A 19 9.20 4.42 -16.45
N PHE A 20 8.14 3.77 -15.98
CA PHE A 20 7.63 3.95 -14.63
C PHE A 20 8.23 2.93 -13.66
N ILE A 21 8.17 1.65 -14.00
CA ILE A 21 8.60 0.56 -13.13
C ILE A 21 9.34 -0.50 -13.94
N PHE A 22 10.50 -0.93 -13.43
CA PHE A 22 11.23 -2.10 -13.92
C PHE A 22 11.32 -3.15 -12.82
N GLN A 23 11.49 -4.40 -13.19
CA GLN A 23 11.89 -5.42 -12.23
C GLN A 23 13.33 -5.19 -11.83
N SER A 24 13.63 -5.20 -10.53
CA SER A 24 15.00 -4.99 -10.07
C SER A 24 15.92 -6.08 -10.60
N SER A 25 17.11 -5.65 -11.08
CA SER A 25 18.15 -6.56 -11.61
C SER A 25 17.66 -7.45 -12.77
N GLU A 26 16.83 -6.92 -13.65
CA GLU A 26 16.20 -7.68 -14.76
C GLU A 26 17.23 -8.37 -15.67
N ILE A 27 18.44 -7.82 -15.83
CA ILE A 27 19.55 -8.43 -16.59
C ILE A 27 20.05 -9.76 -15.98
N TYR A 28 19.66 -10.07 -14.74
CA TYR A 28 19.95 -11.33 -14.03
C TYR A 28 18.66 -12.10 -13.73
N ASP A 29 17.66 -12.05 -14.62
CA ASP A 29 16.34 -12.64 -14.47
C ASP A 29 15.48 -12.00 -13.36
N GLY A 30 15.94 -10.91 -12.77
CA GLY A 30 15.25 -10.13 -11.77
C GLY A 30 15.18 -10.77 -10.38
N LEU A 31 14.90 -9.95 -9.38
CA LEU A 31 14.60 -10.40 -8.03
C LEU A 31 13.08 -10.31 -7.78
N SER A 32 12.48 -11.42 -7.35
CA SER A 32 11.03 -11.47 -7.12
C SER A 32 10.59 -10.49 -6.03
N ALA A 33 9.50 -9.74 -6.30
CA ALA A 33 8.90 -8.74 -5.40
C ALA A 33 9.82 -7.57 -5.05
N VAL A 34 10.78 -7.26 -5.90
CA VAL A 34 11.61 -6.06 -5.80
C VAL A 34 11.58 -5.34 -7.14
N TYR A 35 11.35 -4.03 -7.12
CA TYR A 35 11.17 -3.21 -8.31
C TYR A 35 11.96 -1.92 -8.22
N ASP A 36 12.40 -1.43 -9.38
CA ASP A 36 13.08 -0.16 -9.56
C ASP A 36 12.09 0.85 -10.15
N TYR A 37 12.11 2.08 -9.62
CA TYR A 37 11.35 3.19 -10.19
C TYR A 37 12.22 3.88 -11.23
N ALA A 38 11.79 3.80 -12.50
CA ALA A 38 12.50 4.38 -13.62
C ALA A 38 12.26 5.91 -13.71
N GLN A 39 12.73 6.55 -14.78
CA GLN A 39 12.75 8.01 -14.92
C GLN A 39 11.39 8.70 -14.71
N ASN A 40 10.30 8.15 -15.23
CA ASN A 40 8.96 8.70 -15.03
C ASN A 40 8.37 8.26 -13.67
N GLY A 41 8.72 7.05 -13.23
CA GLY A 41 8.28 6.51 -11.96
C GLY A 41 8.85 7.26 -10.77
N VAL A 42 10.14 7.58 -10.76
CA VAL A 42 10.76 8.31 -9.65
C VAL A 42 10.19 9.72 -9.50
N GLU A 43 9.89 10.41 -10.60
CA GLU A 43 9.27 11.73 -10.56
C GLU A 43 7.84 11.69 -9.99
N LEU A 44 7.01 10.75 -10.47
CA LEU A 44 5.67 10.54 -9.91
C LEU A 44 5.74 10.20 -8.41
N LYS A 45 6.65 9.31 -8.02
CA LYS A 45 6.85 8.90 -6.63
C LYS A 45 7.29 10.07 -5.74
N ASN A 46 8.20 10.90 -6.21
CA ASN A 46 8.65 12.11 -5.48
C ASN A 46 7.54 13.15 -5.37
N ASN A 47 6.72 13.32 -6.41
CA ASN A 47 5.56 14.22 -6.37
C ASN A 47 4.51 13.75 -5.36
N LEU A 48 4.26 12.44 -5.24
CA LEU A 48 3.39 11.85 -4.21
C LEU A 48 3.92 12.12 -2.79
N LYS A 49 5.22 11.88 -2.56
CA LYS A 49 5.88 12.19 -1.29
C LYS A 49 5.75 13.66 -0.93
N LYS A 50 6.02 14.55 -1.89
CA LYS A 50 5.93 16.01 -1.69
C LYS A 50 4.51 16.45 -1.36
N TYR A 51 3.52 15.92 -2.06
CA TYR A 51 2.12 16.23 -1.82
C TYR A 51 1.66 15.75 -0.43
N TRP A 52 2.02 14.52 -0.04
CA TRP A 52 1.71 13.99 1.28
C TRP A 52 2.41 14.80 2.38
N TRP A 53 3.70 15.08 2.22
CA TRP A 53 4.49 15.83 3.21
C TRP A 53 3.97 17.23 3.40
N ALA A 54 3.64 17.91 2.33
CA ALA A 54 3.05 19.27 2.42
C ALA A 54 1.74 19.25 3.21
N SER A 55 0.84 18.33 2.90
CA SER A 55 -0.46 18.22 3.56
C SER A 55 -0.37 17.72 5.00
N MET A 56 0.57 16.80 5.31
CA MET A 56 0.70 16.19 6.63
C MET A 56 1.54 17.07 7.58
N VAL A 57 2.65 17.62 7.11
CA VAL A 57 3.61 18.32 7.96
C VAL A 57 3.50 19.84 7.83
N GLN A 58 3.50 20.37 6.59
CA GLN A 58 3.56 21.83 6.40
C GLN A 58 2.24 22.53 6.73
N MET A 59 1.10 21.87 6.49
CA MET A 59 -0.23 22.45 6.73
C MET A 59 -0.75 22.20 8.16
N ASN A 60 0.01 21.53 9.02
CA ASN A 60 -0.36 21.26 10.41
C ASN A 60 0.71 21.80 11.37
N ASP A 61 0.36 22.79 12.18
CA ASP A 61 1.28 23.44 13.11
C ASP A 61 1.81 22.50 14.20
N ASN A 62 1.11 21.42 14.48
CA ASN A 62 1.41 20.45 15.51
C ASN A 62 1.97 19.13 14.98
N ILE A 63 2.41 19.06 13.74
CA ILE A 63 3.09 17.87 13.18
C ILE A 63 4.51 18.28 12.77
N VAL A 64 5.47 17.41 13.10
CA VAL A 64 6.88 17.59 12.75
C VAL A 64 7.40 16.35 12.03
N GLY A 65 8.46 16.51 11.26
CA GLY A 65 9.09 15.43 10.50
C GLY A 65 10.19 14.73 11.27
N LEU A 66 10.40 13.47 10.96
CA LEU A 66 11.52 12.64 11.40
C LEU A 66 11.99 11.77 10.22
N ASP A 67 13.28 11.52 10.14
CA ASP A 67 13.86 10.46 9.30
C ASP A 67 14.74 9.57 10.20
N SER A 68 14.16 8.48 10.69
CA SER A 68 14.85 7.52 11.56
C SER A 68 15.64 6.50 10.73
N SER A 69 16.68 5.94 11.34
CA SER A 69 17.53 4.93 10.69
C SER A 69 16.76 3.64 10.36
N ILE A 70 17.14 3.00 9.25
CA ILE A 70 16.64 1.65 8.89
C ILE A 70 17.16 0.61 9.88
N LEU A 71 18.45 0.68 10.22
CA LEU A 71 19.11 -0.20 11.18
C LEU A 71 18.89 0.36 12.59
N MET A 72 18.22 -0.41 13.42
CA MET A 72 17.87 -0.03 14.78
C MET A 72 18.34 -1.12 15.76
N HIS A 73 18.45 -0.76 17.04
CA HIS A 73 18.83 -1.73 18.06
C HIS A 73 17.87 -2.93 18.09
N PRO A 74 18.33 -4.18 18.11
CA PRO A 74 17.46 -5.36 18.03
C PRO A 74 16.36 -5.40 19.09
N THR A 75 16.61 -4.84 20.28
CA THR A 75 15.60 -4.74 21.36
C THR A 75 14.37 -3.92 20.93
N THR A 76 14.50 -2.99 19.99
CA THR A 76 13.35 -2.26 19.44
C THR A 76 12.30 -3.23 18.86
N TRP A 77 12.76 -4.23 18.13
CA TRP A 77 11.91 -5.21 17.46
C TRP A 77 11.39 -6.29 18.42
N LYS A 78 12.11 -6.56 19.51
CA LYS A 78 11.60 -7.40 20.59
C LYS A 78 10.50 -6.68 21.38
N ALA A 79 10.73 -5.43 21.75
CA ALA A 79 9.74 -4.62 22.48
C ALA A 79 8.43 -4.46 21.70
N SER A 80 8.52 -4.27 20.39
CA SER A 80 7.34 -4.14 19.50
C SER A 80 6.69 -5.48 19.14
N GLY A 81 7.26 -6.62 19.56
CA GLY A 81 6.74 -7.97 19.27
C GLY A 81 7.06 -8.51 17.87
N HIS A 82 7.77 -7.75 17.01
CA HIS A 82 8.05 -8.19 15.63
C HIS A 82 8.97 -9.43 15.55
N VAL A 83 9.87 -9.60 16.50
CA VAL A 83 10.75 -10.79 16.49
C VAL A 83 9.96 -12.05 16.78
N ASP A 84 8.97 -11.97 17.68
CA ASP A 84 8.26 -13.15 18.19
C ASP A 84 6.95 -13.43 17.44
N ALA A 85 6.24 -12.41 16.98
CA ALA A 85 4.87 -12.53 16.47
C ALA A 85 4.67 -12.14 15.01
N PHE A 86 5.68 -11.61 14.30
CA PHE A 86 5.55 -11.20 12.91
C PHE A 86 5.79 -12.36 11.96
N ASN A 87 4.89 -13.35 12.01
CA ASN A 87 5.05 -14.62 11.32
C ASN A 87 3.88 -14.90 10.37
N ASP A 88 4.20 -15.52 9.20
CA ASP A 88 3.23 -16.11 8.29
C ASP A 88 3.19 -17.63 8.47
N PRO A 89 2.01 -18.26 8.53
CA PRO A 89 1.87 -19.72 8.54
C PRO A 89 2.09 -20.28 7.14
N LEU A 90 3.21 -20.95 6.91
CA LEU A 90 3.59 -21.50 5.60
C LEU A 90 3.39 -23.00 5.51
N ILE A 91 2.93 -23.44 4.34
CA ILE A 91 2.72 -24.83 3.99
C ILE A 91 3.28 -25.10 2.59
N ASP A 92 4.00 -26.21 2.41
CA ASP A 92 4.55 -26.61 1.12
C ASP A 92 3.73 -27.77 0.52
N ASN A 93 3.51 -27.74 -0.78
CA ASN A 93 3.01 -28.92 -1.48
C ASN A 93 4.18 -29.80 -1.90
N LYS A 94 4.18 -31.08 -1.48
CA LYS A 94 5.31 -32.01 -1.71
C LYS A 94 5.48 -32.40 -3.17
N ASP A 95 4.42 -32.32 -3.97
CA ASP A 95 4.45 -32.76 -5.38
C ASP A 95 4.87 -31.60 -6.31
N SER A 96 4.31 -30.39 -6.13
CA SER A 96 4.70 -29.22 -6.90
C SER A 96 5.96 -28.54 -6.37
N LYS A 97 6.36 -28.81 -5.12
CA LYS A 97 7.42 -28.13 -4.35
C LYS A 97 7.21 -26.64 -4.21
N LEU A 98 5.97 -26.18 -4.35
CA LEU A 98 5.60 -24.77 -4.19
C LEU A 98 5.14 -24.49 -2.77
N ARG A 99 5.47 -23.29 -2.30
CA ARG A 99 5.14 -22.80 -0.96
C ARG A 99 3.95 -21.84 -1.02
N TYR A 100 3.08 -21.97 -0.01
CA TYR A 100 1.86 -21.18 0.14
C TYR A 100 1.70 -20.68 1.56
N ARG A 101 0.97 -19.61 1.73
CA ARG A 101 0.42 -19.21 3.03
C ARG A 101 -0.84 -20.03 3.30
N ALA A 102 -0.91 -20.66 4.46
CA ALA A 102 -2.02 -21.52 4.84
C ALA A 102 -3.34 -20.74 4.95
N ASP A 103 -3.30 -19.54 5.52
CA ASP A 103 -4.45 -18.63 5.60
C ASP A 103 -4.99 -18.25 4.21
N VAL A 104 -4.11 -17.87 3.28
CA VAL A 104 -4.49 -17.50 1.91
C VAL A 104 -5.12 -18.66 1.16
N LEU A 105 -4.65 -19.88 1.35
CA LEU A 105 -5.29 -21.07 0.75
C LEU A 105 -6.73 -21.26 1.24
N ILE A 106 -6.97 -21.02 2.52
CA ILE A 106 -8.32 -21.12 3.12
C ILE A 106 -9.19 -19.93 2.64
N GLU A 107 -8.65 -18.71 2.58
CA GLU A 107 -9.36 -17.54 2.02
C GLU A 107 -9.73 -17.75 0.55
N ASP A 108 -8.84 -18.27 -0.28
CA ASP A 108 -9.12 -18.63 -1.68
C ASP A 108 -10.22 -19.71 -1.80
N TYR A 109 -10.28 -20.64 -0.86
CA TYR A 109 -11.37 -21.61 -0.78
C TYR A 109 -12.70 -20.94 -0.44
N ILE A 110 -12.72 -20.07 0.56
CA ILE A 110 -13.89 -19.25 0.93
C ILE A 110 -14.38 -18.43 -0.27
N ALA A 111 -13.47 -17.75 -0.96
CA ALA A 111 -13.78 -16.95 -2.14
C ALA A 111 -14.40 -17.78 -3.27
N LYS A 112 -13.96 -19.03 -3.47
CA LYS A 112 -14.58 -19.97 -4.43
C LYS A 112 -16.02 -20.33 -4.02
N ILE A 113 -16.31 -20.52 -2.73
CA ILE A 113 -17.66 -20.78 -2.25
C ILE A 113 -18.51 -19.53 -2.41
N GLN A 114 -18.02 -18.35 -2.05
CA GLN A 114 -18.71 -17.08 -2.24
C GLN A 114 -19.06 -16.83 -3.71
N SER A 115 -18.17 -17.20 -4.64
CA SER A 115 -18.45 -17.14 -6.08
C SER A 115 -19.61 -18.06 -6.51
N LYS A 116 -19.78 -19.23 -5.85
CA LYS A 116 -20.93 -20.11 -6.10
C LYS A 116 -22.23 -19.47 -5.62
N ILE A 117 -22.23 -18.82 -4.44
CA ILE A 117 -23.37 -18.06 -3.92
C ILE A 117 -23.77 -16.97 -4.91
N ASN A 118 -22.81 -16.15 -5.34
CA ASN A 118 -23.05 -15.05 -6.26
C ASN A 118 -23.64 -15.55 -7.60
N LYS A 119 -23.14 -16.67 -8.14
CA LYS A 119 -23.68 -17.28 -9.36
C LYS A 119 -25.12 -17.76 -9.21
N GLU A 120 -25.53 -18.29 -8.05
CA GLU A 120 -26.92 -18.69 -7.80
C GLU A 120 -27.82 -17.45 -7.67
N ILE A 121 -27.35 -16.37 -7.04
CA ILE A 121 -28.06 -15.09 -6.96
C ILE A 121 -28.25 -14.48 -8.36
N ASP A 122 -27.19 -14.43 -9.18
CA ASP A 122 -27.24 -13.90 -10.54
C ASP A 122 -28.23 -14.68 -11.43
N LYS A 123 -28.28 -16.00 -11.29
CA LYS A 123 -29.25 -16.84 -12.00
C LYS A 123 -30.69 -16.53 -11.55
N ALA A 124 -30.92 -16.37 -10.26
CA ALA A 124 -32.22 -16.02 -9.72
C ALA A 124 -32.65 -14.62 -10.17
N LYS A 125 -31.74 -13.64 -10.15
CA LYS A 125 -31.96 -12.28 -10.63
C LYS A 125 -32.38 -12.23 -12.11
N LYS A 126 -31.69 -13.04 -12.95
CA LYS A 126 -32.06 -13.19 -14.37
C LYS A 126 -33.43 -13.87 -14.57
N ARG A 127 -33.80 -14.76 -13.65
CA ARG A 127 -35.09 -15.50 -13.76
C ARG A 127 -36.29 -14.70 -13.28
N PHE A 128 -36.14 -13.92 -12.21
CA PHE A 128 -37.24 -13.23 -11.52
C PHE A 128 -37.33 -11.74 -11.85
N GLY A 129 -36.29 -11.15 -12.54
CA GLY A 129 -36.27 -9.75 -12.94
C GLY A 129 -36.50 -8.79 -11.77
N ASP A 130 -37.33 -7.78 -11.98
CA ASP A 130 -37.62 -6.73 -10.98
C ASP A 130 -38.34 -7.24 -9.71
N ALA A 131 -38.91 -8.44 -9.73
CA ALA A 131 -39.52 -9.06 -8.57
C ALA A 131 -38.55 -9.81 -7.64
N PHE A 132 -37.24 -9.78 -7.95
CA PHE A 132 -36.23 -10.50 -7.17
C PHE A 132 -35.84 -9.73 -5.91
N ASP A 133 -36.10 -10.34 -4.74
CA ASP A 133 -35.56 -9.88 -3.46
C ASP A 133 -34.33 -10.75 -3.07
N GLU A 134 -33.15 -10.15 -3.13
CA GLU A 134 -31.90 -10.83 -2.80
C GLU A 134 -31.82 -11.20 -1.32
N ASN A 135 -32.36 -10.36 -0.40
CA ASN A 135 -32.31 -10.62 1.03
C ASN A 135 -33.18 -11.83 1.41
N GLU A 136 -34.36 -11.93 0.83
CA GLU A 136 -35.23 -13.08 1.02
C GLU A 136 -34.65 -14.34 0.38
N PHE A 137 -34.12 -14.22 -0.82
CA PHE A 137 -33.46 -15.34 -1.50
C PHE A 137 -32.27 -15.91 -0.71
N ARG A 138 -31.44 -15.05 -0.12
CA ARG A 138 -30.32 -15.47 0.74
C ARG A 138 -30.79 -16.22 1.99
N LYS A 139 -31.96 -15.89 2.53
CA LYS A 139 -32.58 -16.53 3.72
C LYS A 139 -33.31 -17.83 3.43
N THR A 140 -33.77 -18.03 2.20
CA THR A 140 -34.69 -19.14 1.86
C THR A 140 -34.06 -20.18 0.93
N ASN A 141 -33.07 -19.82 0.12
CA ASN A 141 -32.45 -20.75 -0.81
C ASN A 141 -31.50 -21.72 -0.11
N ALA A 142 -31.82 -23.01 -0.12
CA ALA A 142 -31.07 -24.05 0.57
C ALA A 142 -29.57 -24.10 0.17
N ARG A 143 -29.25 -23.92 -1.15
CA ARG A 143 -27.86 -23.94 -1.62
C ARG A 143 -27.06 -22.73 -1.16
N VAL A 144 -27.69 -21.56 -1.11
CA VAL A 144 -27.06 -20.34 -0.58
C VAL A 144 -26.81 -20.49 0.91
N LEU A 145 -27.80 -20.96 1.66
CA LEU A 145 -27.68 -21.20 3.11
C LEU A 145 -26.60 -22.24 3.44
N ASP A 146 -26.56 -23.35 2.72
CA ASP A 146 -25.52 -24.38 2.92
C ASP A 146 -24.11 -23.86 2.64
N ASN A 147 -23.93 -23.10 1.56
CA ASN A 147 -22.64 -22.49 1.24
C ASN A 147 -22.27 -21.41 2.26
N GLN A 148 -23.22 -20.59 2.72
CA GLN A 148 -22.97 -19.58 3.76
C GLN A 148 -22.54 -20.25 5.07
N LYS A 149 -23.24 -21.30 5.53
CA LYS A 149 -22.84 -22.07 6.71
C LYS A 149 -21.42 -22.65 6.60
N LYS A 150 -21.02 -23.11 5.41
CA LYS A 150 -19.66 -23.60 5.16
C LYS A 150 -18.63 -22.48 5.31
N ILE A 151 -18.93 -21.30 4.77
CA ILE A 151 -18.08 -20.12 4.93
C ILE A 151 -17.93 -19.77 6.41
N ASP A 152 -19.06 -19.60 7.11
CA ASP A 152 -19.09 -19.15 8.51
C ASP A 152 -18.34 -20.14 9.43
N ASN A 153 -18.55 -21.44 9.22
CA ASN A 153 -17.84 -22.47 9.97
C ASN A 153 -16.33 -22.46 9.66
N THR A 154 -15.95 -22.33 8.39
CA THR A 154 -14.53 -22.27 7.99
C THR A 154 -13.85 -21.07 8.62
N ILE A 155 -14.48 -19.89 8.59
CA ILE A 155 -13.96 -18.66 9.21
C ILE A 155 -13.82 -18.86 10.72
N SER A 156 -14.85 -19.43 11.38
CA SER A 156 -14.84 -19.66 12.84
C SER A 156 -13.70 -20.57 13.27
N VAL A 157 -13.50 -21.70 12.57
CA VAL A 157 -12.43 -22.65 12.87
C VAL A 157 -11.06 -22.04 12.59
N MET A 158 -10.89 -21.39 11.44
CA MET A 158 -9.64 -20.69 11.10
C MET A 158 -9.27 -19.64 12.14
N LYS A 159 -10.25 -18.82 12.57
CA LYS A 159 -10.06 -17.81 13.60
C LYS A 159 -9.59 -18.45 14.92
N LYS A 160 -10.23 -19.53 15.33
CA LYS A 160 -9.84 -20.24 16.55
C LYS A 160 -8.41 -20.78 16.46
N CYS A 161 -8.01 -21.36 15.31
CA CYS A 161 -6.63 -21.84 15.13
C CYS A 161 -5.61 -20.72 15.28
N PHE A 162 -5.91 -19.51 14.79
CA PHE A 162 -5.02 -18.35 14.96
C PHE A 162 -5.03 -17.80 16.38
N ASP A 163 -6.18 -17.77 17.04
CA ASP A 163 -6.28 -17.28 18.42
C ASP A 163 -5.54 -18.19 19.42
N ASP A 164 -5.50 -19.50 19.13
CA ASP A 164 -4.84 -20.52 19.95
C ASP A 164 -3.40 -20.85 19.48
N ASP A 165 -2.88 -20.21 18.40
CA ASP A 165 -1.62 -20.52 17.68
C ASP A 165 -1.49 -22.01 17.33
N ASP A 166 -2.62 -22.66 16.99
CA ASP A 166 -2.72 -24.08 16.71
C ASP A 166 -2.53 -24.39 15.20
N LEU A 167 -1.27 -24.51 14.79
CA LEU A 167 -0.89 -24.83 13.42
C LEU A 167 -1.31 -26.24 13.00
N VAL A 168 -1.43 -27.17 13.97
CA VAL A 168 -1.85 -28.56 13.69
C VAL A 168 -3.32 -28.58 13.29
N SER A 169 -4.18 -27.90 14.04
CA SER A 169 -5.59 -27.76 13.70
C SER A 169 -5.80 -26.96 12.41
N LEU A 170 -4.96 -25.95 12.14
CA LEU A 170 -5.00 -25.20 10.88
C LEU A 170 -4.64 -26.11 9.68
N LYS A 171 -3.64 -26.99 9.82
CA LYS A 171 -3.30 -27.99 8.81
C LYS A 171 -4.45 -28.97 8.60
N LYS A 172 -5.05 -29.45 9.68
CA LYS A 172 -6.20 -30.35 9.63
C LYS A 172 -7.38 -29.69 8.91
N LEU A 173 -7.63 -28.42 9.12
CA LEU A 173 -8.68 -27.65 8.41
C LEU A 173 -8.44 -27.69 6.90
N ILE A 174 -7.19 -27.48 6.43
CA ILE A 174 -6.84 -27.55 5.01
C ILE A 174 -7.15 -28.94 4.43
N ASP A 175 -6.81 -29.99 5.18
CA ASP A 175 -7.07 -31.38 4.77
C ASP A 175 -8.56 -31.69 4.73
N ASP A 176 -9.31 -31.34 5.77
CA ASP A 176 -10.76 -31.58 5.90
C ASP A 176 -11.57 -30.83 4.82
N LEU A 177 -11.16 -29.63 4.47
CA LEU A 177 -11.73 -28.86 3.37
C LEU A 177 -11.35 -29.40 1.98
N GLY A 178 -10.39 -30.32 1.93
CA GLY A 178 -9.90 -30.92 0.69
C GLY A 178 -9.24 -29.90 -0.25
N ILE A 179 -8.58 -28.90 0.31
CA ILE A 179 -7.90 -27.85 -0.45
C ILE A 179 -6.76 -28.49 -1.24
N VAL A 180 -6.73 -28.20 -2.55
CA VAL A 180 -5.71 -28.69 -3.47
C VAL A 180 -4.76 -27.58 -3.87
N ASP A 181 -3.54 -27.95 -4.19
CA ASP A 181 -2.55 -27.05 -4.79
C ASP A 181 -3.10 -26.47 -6.10
N PRO A 182 -3.13 -25.15 -6.25
CA PRO A 182 -3.64 -24.49 -7.45
C PRO A 182 -2.91 -24.85 -8.75
N VAL A 183 -1.67 -25.35 -8.65
CA VAL A 183 -0.82 -25.67 -9.82
C VAL A 183 -0.88 -27.14 -10.17
N SER A 184 -0.65 -28.03 -9.20
CA SER A 184 -0.61 -29.48 -9.44
C SER A 184 -1.94 -30.18 -9.21
N GLY A 185 -2.89 -29.57 -8.49
CA GLY A 185 -4.12 -30.24 -8.05
C GLY A 185 -3.92 -31.26 -6.92
N SER A 186 -2.71 -31.40 -6.41
CA SER A 186 -2.35 -32.32 -5.33
C SER A 186 -2.83 -31.87 -3.97
N LYS A 187 -3.14 -32.82 -3.07
CA LYS A 187 -3.43 -32.59 -1.64
C LYS A 187 -2.26 -32.96 -0.73
N ASN A 188 -1.10 -33.27 -1.29
CA ASN A 188 0.05 -33.73 -0.53
C ASN A 188 0.80 -32.60 0.13
N TRP A 189 0.25 -32.10 1.24
CA TRP A 189 0.78 -30.97 1.99
C TRP A 189 1.77 -31.38 3.08
N THR A 190 2.75 -30.52 3.38
CA THR A 190 3.59 -30.61 4.57
C THR A 190 2.84 -30.18 5.82
N ASP A 191 3.47 -30.26 6.98
CA ASP A 191 3.03 -29.50 8.15
C ASP A 191 3.22 -28.00 7.94
N ILE A 192 2.40 -27.19 8.64
CA ILE A 192 2.52 -25.73 8.64
C ILE A 192 3.68 -25.33 9.54
N LYS A 193 4.47 -24.36 9.09
CA LYS A 193 5.56 -23.75 9.86
C LYS A 193 5.39 -22.25 9.90
N GLN A 194 5.66 -21.65 11.07
CA GLN A 194 5.77 -20.19 11.18
C GLN A 194 7.01 -19.71 10.44
N PHE A 195 6.85 -18.63 9.70
CA PHE A 195 7.93 -17.98 8.98
C PHE A 195 7.98 -16.50 9.34
N ASN A 196 9.06 -16.07 9.99
CA ASN A 196 9.22 -14.67 10.38
C ASN A 196 9.50 -13.81 9.14
N LEU A 197 8.76 -12.71 9.02
CA LEU A 197 8.86 -11.76 7.90
C LEU A 197 9.99 -10.74 8.07
N MET A 198 10.71 -10.75 9.18
CA MET A 198 11.87 -9.88 9.36
C MET A 198 13.04 -10.32 8.49
N PHE A 199 13.65 -9.36 7.77
CA PHE A 199 14.97 -9.57 7.22
C PHE A 199 16.01 -9.34 8.31
N SER A 200 16.93 -10.29 8.49
CA SER A 200 18.06 -10.14 9.39
C SER A 200 19.40 -10.07 8.63
N THR A 201 20.36 -9.43 9.25
CA THR A 201 21.75 -9.39 8.83
C THR A 201 22.66 -9.32 10.05
N SER A 202 23.96 -9.35 9.87
CA SER A 202 24.93 -9.34 10.97
C SER A 202 25.81 -8.10 10.91
N ILE A 203 26.08 -7.50 12.07
CA ILE A 203 27.09 -6.46 12.25
C ILE A 203 28.22 -7.04 13.10
N GLY A 204 29.46 -6.90 12.64
CA GLY A 204 30.68 -7.35 13.33
C GLY A 204 31.78 -7.72 12.34
N ALA A 205 33.03 -7.71 12.82
CA ALA A 205 34.20 -7.99 11.98
C ALA A 205 34.50 -9.51 11.83
N SER A 206 33.94 -10.36 12.67
CA SER A 206 34.12 -11.81 12.62
C SER A 206 32.80 -12.52 13.01
N SER A 207 32.64 -13.78 12.59
CA SER A 207 31.49 -14.60 12.94
C SER A 207 31.30 -14.79 14.46
N GLU A 208 32.38 -14.76 15.22
CA GLU A 208 32.35 -14.91 16.69
C GLU A 208 31.94 -13.64 17.43
N SER A 209 32.13 -12.46 16.81
CA SER A 209 31.79 -11.15 17.37
C SER A 209 30.58 -10.47 16.68
N SER A 210 29.94 -11.17 15.76
CA SER A 210 28.79 -10.62 15.04
C SER A 210 27.53 -10.64 15.91
N SER A 211 26.77 -9.54 15.87
CA SER A 211 25.43 -9.45 16.42
C SER A 211 24.40 -9.38 15.30
N GLU A 212 23.29 -10.11 15.51
CA GLU A 212 22.17 -10.08 14.58
C GLU A 212 21.42 -8.75 14.70
N ILE A 213 21.14 -8.14 13.57
CA ILE A 213 20.29 -6.96 13.43
C ILE A 213 19.25 -7.18 12.36
N TYR A 214 18.22 -6.33 12.34
CA TYR A 214 17.09 -6.47 11.42
C TYR A 214 16.95 -5.23 10.55
N LEU A 215 16.47 -5.43 9.31
CA LEU A 215 15.94 -4.34 8.51
C LEU A 215 14.52 -4.04 9.00
N ARG A 216 14.20 -2.76 9.23
CA ARG A 216 12.90 -2.38 9.79
C ARG A 216 11.74 -2.85 8.90
N PRO A 217 10.71 -3.54 9.46
CA PRO A 217 9.53 -3.97 8.72
C PRO A 217 8.45 -2.89 8.61
N GLU A 218 8.63 -1.78 9.36
CA GLU A 218 7.76 -0.61 9.42
C GLU A 218 8.52 0.64 9.87
N THR A 219 7.94 1.80 9.67
CA THR A 219 8.54 3.08 10.06
C THR A 219 8.09 3.57 11.45
N ALA A 220 7.03 3.00 12.05
CA ALA A 220 6.44 3.42 13.32
C ALA A 220 7.42 3.40 14.49
N GLN A 221 8.17 2.31 14.65
CA GLN A 221 9.01 2.11 15.82
C GLN A 221 10.12 3.16 15.95
N GLY A 222 10.63 3.64 14.79
CA GLY A 222 11.59 4.76 14.77
C GLY A 222 11.01 6.05 15.36
N ILE A 223 9.70 6.26 15.21
CA ILE A 223 8.99 7.41 15.79
C ILE A 223 8.85 7.23 17.29
N PHE A 224 8.43 6.05 17.76
CA PHE A 224 8.20 5.79 19.20
C PHE A 224 9.48 5.94 20.02
N VAL A 225 10.60 5.32 19.57
CA VAL A 225 11.86 5.42 20.30
C VAL A 225 12.44 6.85 20.33
N ASN A 226 12.04 7.70 19.38
CA ASN A 226 12.44 9.09 19.31
C ASN A 226 11.41 10.08 19.87
N PHE A 227 10.29 9.61 20.41
CA PHE A 227 9.20 10.46 20.91
C PHE A 227 9.69 11.61 21.79
N LEU A 228 10.41 11.33 22.88
CA LEU A 228 10.89 12.36 23.78
C LEU A 228 11.98 13.27 23.18
N ASN A 229 12.84 12.71 22.32
CA ASN A 229 13.87 13.51 21.63
C ASN A 229 13.21 14.58 20.76
N VAL A 230 12.22 14.16 19.96
CA VAL A 230 11.48 15.07 19.09
C VAL A 230 10.62 16.05 19.88
N GLN A 231 9.88 15.56 20.89
CA GLN A 231 9.02 16.40 21.73
C GLN A 231 9.82 17.53 22.42
N LYS A 232 10.97 17.21 23.03
CA LYS A 232 11.81 18.18 23.73
C LYS A 232 12.50 19.16 22.78
N SER A 233 13.09 18.65 21.68
CA SER A 233 13.81 19.50 20.73
C SER A 233 12.88 20.43 19.96
N SER A 234 11.67 19.99 19.62
CA SER A 234 10.65 20.78 18.93
C SER A 234 9.77 21.60 19.90
N ARG A 235 9.86 21.36 21.21
CA ARG A 235 9.04 22.00 22.27
C ARG A 235 7.54 21.84 22.02
N LYS A 236 7.13 20.74 21.40
CA LYS A 236 5.71 20.50 21.12
C LYS A 236 4.97 20.06 22.38
N LYS A 237 3.74 20.53 22.49
CA LYS A 237 2.76 20.08 23.49
C LYS A 237 1.84 19.05 22.86
N ILE A 238 1.32 18.12 23.66
CA ILE A 238 0.26 17.21 23.25
C ILE A 238 -1.07 17.99 23.08
N PRO A 239 -1.85 17.80 21.99
CA PRO A 239 -1.63 16.81 20.94
C PRO A 239 -0.63 17.24 19.86
N PHE A 240 0.29 16.36 19.48
CA PHE A 240 1.19 16.59 18.35
C PHE A 240 1.53 15.29 17.63
N GLY A 241 1.94 15.42 16.36
CA GLY A 241 2.32 14.30 15.52
C GLY A 241 3.78 14.29 15.11
N ILE A 242 4.31 13.11 14.83
CA ILE A 242 5.60 12.91 14.20
C ILE A 242 5.38 12.11 12.92
N ALA A 243 5.79 12.66 11.78
CA ALA A 243 5.60 12.08 10.47
C ALA A 243 6.93 11.63 9.86
N GLN A 244 6.91 10.52 9.13
CA GLN A 244 8.07 9.96 8.46
C GLN A 244 7.70 9.39 7.09
N ILE A 245 8.59 9.55 6.12
CA ILE A 245 8.58 8.77 4.87
C ILE A 245 9.84 7.93 4.87
N GLY A 246 9.71 6.63 4.67
CA GLY A 246 10.89 5.79 4.67
C GLY A 246 10.67 4.38 4.15
N LYS A 247 11.77 3.73 3.78
CA LYS A 247 11.76 2.33 3.35
C LYS A 247 11.50 1.40 4.53
N ALA A 248 10.74 0.34 4.24
CA ALA A 248 10.50 -0.80 5.11
C ALA A 248 10.70 -2.10 4.31
N PHE A 249 10.95 -3.20 5.02
CA PHE A 249 11.38 -4.46 4.43
C PHE A 249 10.61 -5.61 5.06
N ARG A 250 9.99 -6.45 4.21
CA ARG A 250 9.29 -7.66 4.67
C ARG A 250 9.66 -8.82 3.78
N ASN A 251 10.12 -9.90 4.35
CA ASN A 251 10.52 -11.11 3.63
C ASN A 251 9.29 -11.86 3.08
N GLU A 252 8.51 -11.16 2.25
CA GLU A 252 7.31 -11.70 1.61
C GLU A 252 7.64 -12.91 0.75
N ILE A 253 6.98 -14.02 1.02
CA ILE A 253 7.20 -15.27 0.28
C ILE A 253 6.35 -15.31 -0.98
N ILE A 254 5.13 -14.77 -0.91
CA ILE A 254 4.19 -14.72 -2.02
C ILE A 254 4.06 -13.28 -2.50
N ALA A 255 4.90 -12.93 -3.46
CA ALA A 255 4.76 -11.69 -4.21
C ALA A 255 3.62 -11.82 -5.22
N ARG A 256 2.55 -11.06 -5.03
CA ARG A 256 1.43 -10.99 -5.98
C ARG A 256 1.08 -9.52 -6.26
N GLN A 257 0.47 -9.30 -7.42
CA GLN A 257 -0.14 -8.01 -7.75
C GLN A 257 0.86 -6.87 -7.95
N PHE A 258 2.01 -7.17 -8.62
CA PHE A 258 3.00 -6.17 -9.00
C PHE A 258 3.53 -5.41 -7.77
N ILE A 259 3.58 -4.08 -7.79
CA ILE A 259 4.08 -3.25 -6.68
C ILE A 259 3.11 -3.14 -5.50
N PHE A 260 1.97 -3.84 -5.50
CA PHE A 260 1.04 -3.84 -4.36
C PHE A 260 1.62 -4.56 -3.14
N ARG A 261 2.42 -5.63 -3.36
CA ARG A 261 3.09 -6.37 -2.28
C ARG A 261 4.54 -6.67 -2.68
N MET A 262 5.45 -6.02 -2.00
CA MET A 262 6.88 -6.06 -2.27
C MET A 262 7.67 -6.41 -1.02
N ARG A 263 8.94 -6.85 -1.21
CA ARG A 263 9.90 -7.12 -0.13
C ARG A 263 10.56 -5.85 0.39
N GLU A 264 10.74 -4.87 -0.47
CA GLU A 264 11.25 -3.53 -0.17
C GLU A 264 10.21 -2.52 -0.65
N PHE A 265 9.69 -1.69 0.24
CA PHE A 265 8.62 -0.73 -0.06
C PHE A 265 8.80 0.55 0.76
N GLU A 266 8.00 1.58 0.50
CA GLU A 266 8.03 2.81 1.29
C GLU A 266 6.67 3.05 1.97
N GLN A 267 6.76 3.51 3.22
CA GLN A 267 5.61 3.98 3.99
C GLN A 267 5.70 5.50 4.17
N MET A 268 4.55 6.14 4.15
CA MET A 268 4.32 7.51 4.59
C MET A 268 3.44 7.42 5.83
N GLU A 269 4.01 7.69 7.00
CA GLU A 269 3.42 7.36 8.28
C GLU A 269 3.46 8.54 9.23
N MET A 270 2.42 8.69 10.05
CA MET A 270 2.32 9.69 11.10
C MET A 270 1.77 9.05 12.37
N GLN A 271 2.47 9.28 13.49
CA GLN A 271 2.05 8.90 14.83
C GLN A 271 1.63 10.16 15.58
N PHE A 272 0.37 10.24 15.94
CA PHE A 272 -0.22 11.40 16.60
C PHE A 272 -0.44 11.11 18.08
N PHE A 273 0.33 11.79 18.93
CA PHE A 273 0.34 11.61 20.37
C PHE A 273 -0.72 12.46 21.03
N VAL A 274 -1.58 11.82 21.83
CA VAL A 274 -2.74 12.45 22.46
C VAL A 274 -2.83 12.13 23.96
N LYS A 275 -3.58 12.95 24.69
CA LYS A 275 -3.90 12.67 26.09
C LYS A 275 -4.77 11.40 26.19
N PRO A 276 -4.48 10.46 27.09
CA PRO A 276 -5.33 9.29 27.33
C PRO A 276 -6.80 9.69 27.56
N GLY A 277 -7.72 8.94 26.95
CA GLY A 277 -9.16 9.23 26.96
C GLY A 277 -9.64 10.20 25.87
N THR A 278 -8.74 10.78 25.07
CA THR A 278 -9.10 11.66 23.94
C THR A 278 -8.87 11.02 22.57
N GLN A 279 -8.31 9.80 22.53
CA GLN A 279 -7.90 9.10 21.30
C GLN A 279 -9.05 8.86 20.34
N SER A 280 -10.25 8.49 20.82
CA SER A 280 -11.40 8.21 19.96
C SER A 280 -11.80 9.45 19.13
N LYS A 281 -11.79 10.64 19.74
CA LYS A 281 -12.06 11.89 19.02
C LYS A 281 -11.03 12.17 17.93
N TRP A 282 -9.74 11.95 18.24
CA TRP A 282 -8.66 12.17 17.29
C TRP A 282 -8.63 11.12 16.20
N TYR A 283 -8.97 9.87 16.53
CA TYR A 283 -9.13 8.80 15.56
C TYR A 283 -10.18 9.15 14.50
N GLU A 284 -11.40 9.53 14.91
CA GLU A 284 -12.44 9.94 13.96
C GLU A 284 -12.02 11.17 13.13
N SER A 285 -11.39 12.15 13.76
CA SER A 285 -10.88 13.34 13.06
C SER A 285 -9.85 12.98 11.99
N TRP A 286 -8.91 12.09 12.30
CA TRP A 286 -7.91 11.65 11.33
C TRP A 286 -8.52 10.77 10.24
N LYS A 287 -9.46 9.88 10.57
CA LYS A 287 -10.21 9.08 9.62
C LYS A 287 -10.89 9.95 8.55
N GLU A 288 -11.60 10.98 8.96
CA GLU A 288 -12.22 11.94 8.04
C GLU A 288 -11.18 12.74 7.22
N ASN A 289 -10.14 13.24 7.90
CA ASN A 289 -9.10 14.04 7.25
C ASN A 289 -8.38 13.25 6.15
N ARG A 290 -8.02 11.99 6.44
CA ARG A 290 -7.36 11.13 5.45
C ARG A 290 -8.26 10.82 4.27
N MET A 291 -9.52 10.53 4.48
CA MET A 291 -10.47 10.34 3.38
C MET A 291 -10.61 11.59 2.50
N LYS A 292 -10.67 12.77 3.11
CA LYS A 292 -10.70 14.06 2.36
C LYS A 292 -9.44 14.24 1.52
N TRP A 293 -8.27 13.90 2.08
CA TRP A 293 -7.00 13.98 1.36
C TRP A 293 -6.97 13.04 0.13
N HIS A 294 -7.45 11.80 0.28
CA HIS A 294 -7.53 10.86 -0.83
C HIS A 294 -8.46 11.35 -1.95
N LYS A 295 -9.63 11.85 -1.59
CA LYS A 295 -10.58 12.41 -2.56
C LYS A 295 -10.04 13.64 -3.29
N ALA A 296 -9.28 14.48 -2.60
CA ALA A 296 -8.64 15.65 -3.19
C ALA A 296 -7.60 15.33 -4.28
N LEU A 297 -7.12 14.07 -4.34
CA LEU A 297 -6.25 13.61 -5.44
C LEU A 297 -6.99 13.51 -6.79
N GLY A 298 -8.32 13.44 -6.79
CA GLY A 298 -9.12 13.40 -8.02
C GLY A 298 -9.08 12.05 -8.77
N LEU A 299 -8.88 10.94 -8.04
CA LEU A 299 -8.85 9.59 -8.62
C LEU A 299 -10.22 8.90 -8.70
N GLY A 300 -11.32 9.64 -8.44
CA GLY A 300 -12.70 9.16 -8.38
C GLY A 300 -13.12 8.81 -6.94
N ASP A 301 -14.10 9.53 -6.42
CA ASP A 301 -14.57 9.38 -5.04
C ASP A 301 -15.15 7.98 -4.77
N GLU A 302 -15.74 7.37 -5.79
CA GLU A 302 -16.33 6.03 -5.78
C GLU A 302 -15.29 4.90 -5.63
N ASN A 303 -14.01 5.21 -5.85
CA ASN A 303 -12.92 4.25 -5.71
C ASN A 303 -12.45 4.07 -4.27
N TYR A 304 -12.98 4.86 -3.32
CA TYR A 304 -12.58 4.80 -1.92
C TYR A 304 -13.73 4.36 -1.02
N ARG A 305 -13.42 3.58 0.00
CA ARG A 305 -14.35 3.25 1.08
C ARG A 305 -13.60 3.02 2.39
N PHE A 306 -14.32 3.13 3.51
CA PHE A 306 -13.83 2.65 4.79
C PHE A 306 -14.09 1.15 4.94
N HIS A 307 -13.17 0.49 5.62
CA HIS A 307 -13.31 -0.88 6.10
C HIS A 307 -12.88 -0.93 7.56
N ASP A 308 -13.85 -0.94 8.46
CA ASP A 308 -13.58 -1.04 9.89
C ASP A 308 -13.22 -2.50 10.24
N HIS A 309 -12.25 -2.69 11.13
CA HIS A 309 -11.77 -4.01 11.51
C HIS A 309 -12.65 -4.64 12.58
N ASP A 310 -13.22 -5.81 12.30
CA ASP A 310 -13.98 -6.60 13.29
C ASP A 310 -13.08 -7.17 14.39
N LYS A 311 -11.82 -7.48 14.07
CA LYS A 311 -10.81 -7.96 14.99
C LYS A 311 -9.68 -6.95 15.09
N LEU A 312 -9.52 -6.38 16.28
CA LEU A 312 -8.45 -5.42 16.54
C LEU A 312 -7.15 -6.15 16.90
N ALA A 313 -6.02 -5.56 16.54
CA ALA A 313 -4.72 -5.97 17.06
C ALA A 313 -4.66 -5.69 18.57
N HIS A 314 -3.84 -6.43 19.29
CA HIS A 314 -3.72 -6.34 20.75
C HIS A 314 -3.30 -4.96 21.27
N TYR A 315 -2.74 -4.12 20.42
CA TYR A 315 -2.30 -2.77 20.72
C TYR A 315 -3.33 -1.69 20.36
N ALA A 316 -4.45 -2.04 19.76
CA ALA A 316 -5.42 -1.07 19.24
C ALA A 316 -6.80 -1.20 19.90
N ASP A 317 -7.45 -0.07 20.15
CA ASP A 317 -8.85 0.02 20.59
C ASP A 317 -9.81 0.42 19.47
N ALA A 318 -9.28 0.88 18.32
CA ALA A 318 -10.00 1.09 17.06
C ALA A 318 -9.07 0.96 15.86
N ALA A 319 -9.56 0.40 14.75
CA ALA A 319 -8.83 0.29 13.50
C ALA A 319 -9.77 0.36 12.30
N SER A 320 -9.37 1.09 11.27
CA SER A 320 -10.07 1.20 9.99
C SER A 320 -9.08 1.36 8.86
N ASP A 321 -9.36 0.72 7.73
CA ASP A 321 -8.63 0.96 6.50
C ASP A 321 -9.41 1.91 5.59
N ILE A 322 -8.70 2.77 4.88
CA ILE A 322 -9.18 3.33 3.63
C ILE A 322 -8.79 2.34 2.54
N GLU A 323 -9.78 1.66 1.96
CA GLU A 323 -9.58 0.79 0.83
C GLU A 323 -9.75 1.55 -0.48
N PHE A 324 -8.98 1.13 -1.49
CA PHE A 324 -9.07 1.61 -2.86
C PHE A 324 -9.48 0.48 -3.82
N ASN A 325 -10.28 0.81 -4.84
CA ASN A 325 -10.75 -0.12 -5.86
C ASN A 325 -9.68 -0.33 -6.95
N PHE A 326 -8.70 -1.18 -6.66
CA PHE A 326 -7.70 -1.60 -7.62
C PHE A 326 -8.29 -2.49 -8.73
N PRO A 327 -7.58 -2.74 -9.85
CA PRO A 327 -8.06 -3.66 -10.90
C PRO A 327 -8.39 -5.08 -10.41
N PHE A 328 -7.90 -5.46 -9.24
CA PHE A 328 -8.17 -6.74 -8.56
C PHE A 328 -9.14 -6.60 -7.37
N GLY A 329 -9.87 -5.50 -7.27
CA GLY A 329 -10.88 -5.20 -6.26
C GLY A 329 -10.41 -4.29 -5.13
N PHE A 330 -11.31 -4.02 -4.19
CA PHE A 330 -11.01 -3.21 -3.02
C PHE A 330 -9.94 -3.85 -2.15
N LYS A 331 -8.91 -3.08 -1.84
CA LYS A 331 -7.81 -3.46 -0.96
C LYS A 331 -7.32 -2.26 -0.17
N GLU A 332 -6.76 -2.54 0.99
CA GLU A 332 -6.14 -1.58 1.89
C GLU A 332 -5.13 -0.67 1.16
N LEU A 333 -5.32 0.63 1.30
CA LEU A 333 -4.44 1.67 0.82
C LEU A 333 -3.77 2.42 1.97
N GLU A 334 -4.54 2.76 3.01
CA GLU A 334 -4.06 3.45 4.21
C GLU A 334 -4.76 2.88 5.44
N GLY A 335 -3.97 2.50 6.47
CA GLY A 335 -4.48 2.11 7.77
C GLY A 335 -4.57 3.31 8.72
N ILE A 336 -5.63 3.35 9.54
CA ILE A 336 -5.84 4.34 10.59
C ILE A 336 -6.14 3.58 11.88
N HIS A 337 -5.27 3.72 12.89
CA HIS A 337 -5.35 2.92 14.11
C HIS A 337 -5.29 3.80 15.36
N SER A 338 -6.12 3.51 16.35
CA SER A 338 -5.95 4.00 17.71
C SER A 338 -5.16 2.93 18.49
N ARG A 339 -3.84 3.19 18.72
CA ARG A 339 -2.87 2.21 19.21
C ARG A 339 -2.74 2.20 20.74
N THR A 340 -3.51 3.00 21.45
CA THR A 340 -3.38 3.20 22.90
C THR A 340 -1.96 3.68 23.30
N ASP A 341 -1.44 3.26 24.45
CA ASP A 341 -0.09 3.52 24.96
C ASP A 341 0.87 2.33 24.79
N PHE A 342 0.44 1.29 24.09
CA PHE A 342 1.13 0.01 24.00
C PHE A 342 2.60 0.16 23.62
N ASP A 343 2.90 0.78 22.49
CA ASP A 343 4.27 0.86 21.97
C ASP A 343 5.21 1.62 22.92
N LEU A 344 4.77 2.76 23.44
CA LEU A 344 5.58 3.56 24.37
C LEU A 344 5.81 2.81 25.69
N THR A 345 4.80 2.12 26.20
CA THR A 345 4.89 1.31 27.42
C THR A 345 5.85 0.14 27.21
N GLN A 346 5.76 -0.58 26.12
CA GLN A 346 6.68 -1.66 25.79
C GLN A 346 8.13 -1.17 25.71
N HIS A 347 8.37 -0.02 25.06
CA HIS A 347 9.70 0.57 25.04
C HIS A 347 10.18 1.06 26.41
N GLU A 348 9.29 1.55 27.28
CA GLU A 348 9.65 1.83 28.70
C GLU A 348 10.14 0.56 29.39
N GLU A 349 9.40 -0.54 29.29
CA GLU A 349 9.70 -1.81 29.94
C GLU A 349 11.04 -2.39 29.49
N TYR A 350 11.25 -2.49 28.17
CA TYR A 350 12.47 -3.07 27.61
C TYR A 350 13.71 -2.21 27.76
N SER A 351 13.55 -0.88 27.82
CA SER A 351 14.69 0.04 27.95
C SER A 351 14.99 0.46 29.38
N GLY A 352 14.04 0.31 30.29
CA GLY A 352 14.09 0.87 31.63
C GLY A 352 14.03 2.40 31.71
N LYS A 353 13.72 3.07 30.56
CA LYS A 353 13.68 4.54 30.44
C LYS A 353 12.23 5.01 30.27
N LYS A 354 11.85 6.04 31.04
CA LYS A 354 10.50 6.60 30.97
C LYS A 354 10.27 7.35 29.64
N LEU A 355 9.20 7.02 28.94
CA LEU A 355 8.73 7.68 27.71
C LEU A 355 7.42 8.46 27.97
N ARG A 356 7.39 9.25 29.04
CA ARG A 356 6.21 9.98 29.53
C ARG A 356 6.27 11.44 29.16
N TYR A 357 5.13 11.99 28.81
CA TYR A 357 4.94 13.43 28.65
C TYR A 357 4.56 14.04 29.99
N PHE A 358 5.26 15.10 30.38
CA PHE A 358 4.85 15.94 31.51
C PHE A 358 3.93 17.03 31.00
N ASP A 359 2.70 17.05 31.48
CA ASP A 359 1.69 18.05 31.13
C ASP A 359 1.69 19.15 32.23
N PRO A 360 2.20 20.36 31.91
CA PRO A 360 2.28 21.44 32.87
C PRO A 360 0.92 22.02 33.24
N GLU A 361 -0.12 21.81 32.45
CA GLU A 361 -1.47 22.36 32.70
C GLU A 361 -2.18 21.60 33.82
N ILE A 362 -1.93 20.30 33.94
CA ILE A 362 -2.49 19.44 34.99
C ILE A 362 -1.44 19.02 36.03
N ASN A 363 -0.17 19.37 35.81
CA ASN A 363 0.98 19.01 36.66
C ASN A 363 1.15 17.49 36.85
N GLU A 364 0.90 16.70 35.79
CA GLU A 364 0.97 15.25 35.80
C GLU A 364 1.84 14.71 34.65
N SER A 365 2.39 13.50 34.86
CA SER A 365 3.10 12.78 33.79
C SER A 365 2.33 11.51 33.40
N TYR A 366 2.13 11.33 32.10
CA TYR A 366 1.45 10.14 31.57
C TYR A 366 2.15 9.63 30.31
N VAL A 367 1.92 8.35 29.98
CA VAL A 367 2.26 7.79 28.67
C VAL A 367 1.16 8.23 27.69
N PRO A 368 1.50 8.95 26.61
CA PRO A 368 0.49 9.36 25.64
C PRO A 368 -0.14 8.17 24.92
N TYR A 369 -1.41 8.31 24.54
CA TYR A 369 -2.04 7.43 23.58
C TYR A 369 -1.68 7.88 22.16
N VAL A 370 -1.76 6.97 21.20
CA VAL A 370 -1.31 7.19 19.84
C VAL A 370 -2.43 6.93 18.84
N VAL A 371 -2.61 7.86 17.89
CA VAL A 371 -3.41 7.65 16.68
C VAL A 371 -2.48 7.60 15.48
N GLU A 372 -2.46 6.49 14.79
CA GLU A 372 -1.63 6.23 13.62
C GLU A 372 -2.38 6.49 12.33
N THR A 373 -1.68 7.03 11.33
CA THR A 373 -2.06 6.94 9.92
C THR A 373 -0.86 6.42 9.13
N SER A 374 -1.04 5.34 8.39
CA SER A 374 0.04 4.70 7.63
C SER A 374 -0.42 4.32 6.23
N ILE A 375 0.22 4.92 5.22
CA ILE A 375 -0.08 4.69 3.82
C ILE A 375 1.12 4.06 3.11
N GLY A 376 0.88 2.99 2.34
CA GLY A 376 1.87 2.43 1.45
C GLY A 376 2.07 3.32 0.22
N LEU A 377 3.24 3.98 0.10
CA LEU A 377 3.54 4.85 -1.03
C LEU A 377 3.44 4.11 -2.38
N ASP A 378 3.90 2.87 -2.42
CA ASP A 378 3.89 2.04 -3.63
C ASP A 378 2.46 1.61 -4.02
N ARG A 379 1.59 1.36 -3.04
CA ARG A 379 0.16 1.14 -3.28
C ARG A 379 -0.52 2.41 -3.78
N MET A 380 -0.16 3.57 -3.22
CA MET A 380 -0.67 4.86 -3.70
C MET A 380 -0.22 5.15 -5.14
N PHE A 381 1.03 4.84 -5.47
CA PHE A 381 1.55 4.94 -6.84
C PHE A 381 0.75 4.06 -7.81
N LEU A 382 0.46 2.81 -7.42
CA LEU A 382 -0.37 1.91 -8.22
C LEU A 382 -1.81 2.42 -8.38
N ALA A 383 -2.39 3.00 -7.33
CA ALA A 383 -3.73 3.61 -7.40
C ALA A 383 -3.78 4.75 -8.41
N VAL A 384 -2.75 5.63 -8.42
CA VAL A 384 -2.64 6.71 -9.42
C VAL A 384 -2.53 6.15 -10.83
N LEU A 385 -1.63 5.19 -11.07
CA LEU A 385 -1.49 4.58 -12.40
C LEU A 385 -2.78 3.91 -12.87
N ALA A 386 -3.43 3.12 -12.00
CA ALA A 386 -4.64 2.38 -12.34
C ALA A 386 -5.82 3.32 -12.66
N SER A 387 -6.00 4.39 -11.90
CA SER A 387 -7.06 5.38 -12.15
C SER A 387 -6.81 6.22 -13.40
N SER A 388 -5.53 6.53 -13.65
CA SER A 388 -5.13 7.40 -14.76
C SER A 388 -5.12 6.70 -16.10
N PHE A 389 -5.02 5.37 -16.14
CA PHE A 389 -4.91 4.57 -17.36
C PHE A 389 -6.22 4.58 -18.14
N LYS A 390 -6.18 5.15 -19.36
CA LYS A 390 -7.33 5.20 -20.26
C LYS A 390 -6.92 4.72 -21.63
N GLU A 391 -7.75 3.86 -22.23
CA GLU A 391 -7.67 3.49 -23.65
C GLU A 391 -8.63 4.40 -24.43
N GLU A 392 -8.11 5.12 -25.40
CA GLU A 392 -8.89 5.97 -26.31
C GLU A 392 -8.90 5.35 -27.70
N GLU A 393 -10.09 5.19 -28.28
CA GLU A 393 -10.26 4.74 -29.66
C GLU A 393 -9.95 5.89 -30.62
N LEU A 394 -9.10 5.63 -31.59
CA LEU A 394 -8.79 6.53 -32.67
C LEU A 394 -9.69 6.24 -33.90
N LYS A 395 -9.75 7.20 -34.83
CA LYS A 395 -10.30 6.94 -36.16
C LYS A 395 -9.51 5.76 -36.75
N ASP A 396 -10.12 4.82 -37.38
CA ASP A 396 -9.53 3.60 -37.98
C ASP A 396 -9.37 2.38 -37.03
N ASN A 397 -10.17 2.28 -35.96
CA ASN A 397 -10.14 1.16 -35.01
C ASN A 397 -8.80 0.94 -34.30
N ASN A 398 -7.88 1.90 -34.35
CA ASN A 398 -6.67 1.90 -33.54
C ASN A 398 -6.96 2.43 -32.13
N THR A 399 -6.28 1.91 -31.13
CA THR A 399 -6.36 2.40 -29.76
C THR A 399 -5.04 3.08 -29.35
N ARG A 400 -5.13 4.11 -28.52
CA ARG A 400 -3.96 4.68 -27.84
C ARG A 400 -4.18 4.68 -26.32
N ILE A 401 -3.08 4.65 -25.59
CA ILE A 401 -3.11 4.78 -24.14
C ILE A 401 -2.81 6.22 -23.75
N VAL A 402 -3.63 6.76 -22.87
CA VAL A 402 -3.45 8.08 -22.25
C VAL A 402 -3.46 7.92 -20.74
N LEU A 403 -2.44 8.45 -20.07
CA LEU A 403 -2.42 8.54 -18.62
C LEU A 403 -2.99 9.91 -18.18
N LYS A 404 -4.18 9.92 -17.59
CA LYS A 404 -4.80 11.15 -17.05
C LYS A 404 -4.34 11.38 -15.59
N ILE A 405 -3.03 11.52 -15.40
CA ILE A 405 -2.43 11.79 -14.09
C ILE A 405 -2.77 13.21 -13.66
N PRO A 406 -3.21 13.45 -12.40
CA PRO A 406 -3.37 14.80 -11.87
C PRO A 406 -2.11 15.64 -12.08
N GLY A 407 -2.22 16.85 -12.64
CA GLY A 407 -1.08 17.62 -13.13
C GLY A 407 0.01 17.89 -12.08
N PHE A 408 -0.38 18.05 -10.80
CA PHE A 408 0.58 18.22 -9.70
C PHE A 408 1.37 16.93 -9.37
N LEU A 409 0.88 15.75 -9.79
CA LEU A 409 1.57 14.46 -9.64
C LEU A 409 2.35 14.05 -10.89
N SER A 410 2.03 14.62 -12.07
CA SER A 410 2.65 14.22 -13.35
C SER A 410 4.18 14.29 -13.30
N PRO A 411 4.88 13.35 -13.94
CA PRO A 411 6.33 13.35 -14.05
C PRO A 411 6.86 14.66 -14.66
N TYR A 412 6.31 15.05 -15.81
CA TYR A 412 6.56 16.34 -16.44
C TYR A 412 5.34 17.24 -16.30
N LYS A 413 5.58 18.54 -16.04
CA LYS A 413 4.49 19.52 -15.88
C LYS A 413 4.08 20.11 -17.24
N LEU A 414 5.01 20.11 -18.19
CA LEU A 414 4.85 20.71 -19.51
C LEU A 414 5.80 20.04 -20.50
N ALA A 415 5.40 19.92 -21.75
CA ALA A 415 6.29 19.58 -22.87
C ALA A 415 6.33 20.71 -23.89
N ILE A 416 7.54 21.07 -24.34
CA ILE A 416 7.78 22.08 -25.37
C ILE A 416 8.06 21.35 -26.70
N LEU A 417 7.24 21.63 -27.70
CA LEU A 417 7.22 20.89 -28.97
C LEU A 417 7.31 21.87 -30.17
N PRO A 418 8.49 22.17 -30.73
CA PRO A 418 8.55 23.00 -31.92
C PRO A 418 7.85 22.30 -33.08
N LEU A 419 6.99 22.99 -33.84
CA LEU A 419 6.22 22.41 -34.95
C LEU A 419 7.13 21.75 -35.99
N VAL A 420 8.18 22.47 -36.41
CA VAL A 420 9.22 22.00 -37.34
C VAL A 420 10.61 22.44 -36.85
N LYS A 421 11.67 21.78 -37.37
CA LYS A 421 13.07 22.08 -37.02
C LYS A 421 13.70 23.20 -37.92
N LYS A 422 12.87 24.09 -38.44
CA LYS A 422 13.27 25.13 -39.39
C LYS A 422 12.77 26.49 -38.89
N ASP A 423 13.21 27.52 -39.54
CA ASP A 423 12.69 28.87 -39.40
C ASP A 423 12.85 29.47 -37.98
N GLY A 424 13.87 29.01 -37.23
CA GLY A 424 14.15 29.50 -35.89
C GLY A 424 13.24 28.94 -34.79
N LEU A 425 12.28 28.04 -35.11
CA LEU A 425 11.31 27.53 -34.12
C LEU A 425 11.95 26.64 -33.10
N SER A 426 12.94 25.81 -33.44
CA SER A 426 13.68 24.99 -32.50
C SER A 426 14.47 25.82 -31.47
N GLU A 427 15.13 26.88 -31.95
CA GLU A 427 15.89 27.82 -31.13
C GLU A 427 14.98 28.57 -30.16
N TYR A 428 13.81 29.04 -30.65
CA TYR A 428 12.84 29.73 -29.82
C TYR A 428 12.20 28.79 -28.80
N ALA A 429 11.79 27.60 -29.21
CA ALA A 429 11.30 26.57 -28.30
C ALA A 429 12.33 26.19 -27.24
N LYS A 430 13.62 26.12 -27.61
CA LYS A 430 14.70 25.82 -26.69
C LYS A 430 14.90 26.93 -25.66
N LYS A 431 14.75 28.19 -26.06
CA LYS A 431 14.79 29.32 -25.13
C LYS A 431 13.69 29.23 -24.08
N ILE A 432 12.44 28.98 -24.52
CA ILE A 432 11.29 28.78 -23.61
C ILE A 432 11.57 27.60 -22.65
N TYR A 433 12.09 26.49 -23.18
CA TYR A 433 12.50 25.34 -22.36
C TYR A 433 13.54 25.73 -21.31
N ASP A 434 14.59 26.46 -21.71
CA ASP A 434 15.67 26.83 -20.79
C ASP A 434 15.21 27.82 -19.70
N ASP A 435 14.27 28.69 -20.01
CA ASP A 435 13.66 29.61 -19.05
C ASP A 435 12.76 28.87 -18.02
N LEU A 436 12.01 27.88 -18.45
CA LEU A 436 11.02 27.18 -17.60
C LEU A 436 11.60 26.01 -16.80
N LYS A 437 12.67 25.35 -17.30
CA LYS A 437 13.22 24.15 -16.64
C LYS A 437 13.81 24.42 -15.25
N ILE A 438 14.12 25.66 -14.92
CA ILE A 438 14.58 26.08 -13.59
C ILE A 438 13.46 26.07 -12.54
N HIS A 439 12.19 26.10 -12.98
CA HIS A 439 11.02 26.13 -12.13
C HIS A 439 10.27 24.81 -12.07
N PHE A 440 10.29 24.05 -13.19
CA PHE A 440 9.49 22.82 -13.36
C PHE A 440 10.28 21.71 -14.03
N ASN A 441 9.93 20.48 -13.72
CA ASN A 441 10.37 19.35 -14.55
C ASN A 441 9.56 19.36 -15.85
N ILE A 442 10.21 19.65 -16.97
CA ILE A 442 9.58 19.80 -18.28
C ILE A 442 10.32 18.98 -19.35
N ALA A 443 9.58 18.56 -20.36
CA ALA A 443 10.11 17.83 -21.50
C ALA A 443 10.33 18.77 -22.69
N TYR A 444 11.33 18.46 -23.51
CA TYR A 444 11.53 19.04 -24.84
C TYR A 444 11.62 17.91 -25.86
N ASP A 445 10.83 17.97 -26.93
CA ASP A 445 10.85 16.95 -27.96
C ASP A 445 10.65 17.56 -29.36
N GLU A 446 11.59 17.30 -30.25
CA GLU A 446 11.56 17.72 -31.66
C GLU A 446 11.74 16.54 -32.62
N LYS A 447 11.68 15.29 -32.12
CA LYS A 447 11.84 14.09 -32.91
C LYS A 447 10.50 13.62 -33.48
N ASP A 448 10.46 13.24 -34.73
CA ASP A 448 9.28 12.77 -35.47
C ASP A 448 8.20 13.88 -35.73
N ALA A 449 7.06 13.49 -36.27
CA ALA A 449 5.91 14.38 -36.49
C ALA A 449 5.30 14.82 -35.15
N VAL A 450 4.78 16.04 -35.08
CA VAL A 450 4.21 16.65 -33.88
C VAL A 450 3.13 15.75 -33.22
N GLY A 451 2.27 15.10 -33.99
CA GLY A 451 1.24 14.19 -33.48
C GLY A 451 1.83 12.99 -32.67
N ARG A 452 2.97 12.43 -33.11
CA ARG A 452 3.65 11.37 -32.38
C ARG A 452 4.26 11.87 -31.07
N ARG A 453 4.72 13.12 -31.04
CA ARG A 453 5.25 13.75 -29.82
C ARG A 453 4.15 13.95 -28.80
N TYR A 454 2.97 14.43 -29.22
CA TYR A 454 1.79 14.47 -28.34
C TYR A 454 1.44 13.11 -27.79
N SER A 455 1.38 12.07 -28.63
CA SER A 455 1.07 10.71 -28.17
C SER A 455 2.07 10.19 -27.13
N ARG A 456 3.37 10.53 -27.25
CA ARG A 456 4.39 10.17 -26.23
C ARG A 456 4.14 10.88 -24.89
N GLN A 457 3.72 12.15 -24.93
CA GLN A 457 3.41 12.92 -23.72
C GLN A 457 2.11 12.46 -23.07
N ASP A 458 1.09 12.14 -23.87
CA ASP A 458 -0.16 11.54 -23.39
C ASP A 458 0.09 10.20 -22.68
N ALA A 459 0.98 9.37 -23.23
CA ALA A 459 1.33 8.06 -22.67
C ALA A 459 2.03 8.13 -21.30
N ILE A 460 2.69 9.24 -20.97
CA ILE A 460 3.36 9.46 -19.69
C ILE A 460 2.63 10.42 -18.75
N GLY A 461 1.48 10.94 -19.20
CA GLY A 461 0.59 11.77 -18.38
C GLY A 461 1.06 13.22 -18.23
N THR A 462 1.74 13.79 -19.22
CA THR A 462 2.10 15.21 -19.26
C THR A 462 0.83 16.06 -19.46
N PRO A 463 0.47 16.95 -18.51
CA PRO A 463 -0.83 17.63 -18.55
C PRO A 463 -0.95 18.74 -19.59
N VAL A 464 0.18 19.33 -19.99
CA VAL A 464 0.23 20.45 -20.92
C VAL A 464 1.32 20.22 -21.96
N CYS A 465 0.97 20.44 -23.24
CA CYS A 465 1.93 20.49 -24.34
C CYS A 465 1.85 21.87 -25.01
N LEU A 466 2.97 22.54 -25.11
CA LEU A 466 3.13 23.81 -25.81
C LEU A 466 3.76 23.55 -27.17
N THR A 467 3.00 23.78 -28.25
CA THR A 467 3.57 23.76 -29.60
C THR A 467 4.04 25.17 -29.97
N VAL A 468 5.29 25.27 -30.37
CA VAL A 468 5.89 26.51 -30.91
C VAL A 468 5.77 26.44 -32.42
N ASP A 469 5.01 27.32 -33.00
CA ASP A 469 4.74 27.43 -34.44
C ASP A 469 5.12 28.82 -34.97
N HIS A 470 4.74 29.12 -36.24
CA HIS A 470 5.09 30.37 -36.88
C HIS A 470 4.32 31.60 -36.34
N ASP A 471 3.24 31.36 -35.58
CA ASP A 471 2.43 32.41 -34.99
C ASP A 471 2.83 32.70 -33.53
N SER A 472 3.83 31.96 -33.00
CA SER A 472 4.29 32.05 -31.61
C SER A 472 5.33 33.22 -31.38
#